data_abe479b442329e0035c4f69fba8632ee
#
_entry.id   abe479b442329e0035c4f69fba8632ee
#
_cell.length_a   1.000
_cell.length_b   1.000
_cell.length_c   1.000
_cell.angle_alpha   90.00
_cell.angle_beta   90.00
_cell.angle_gamma   90.00
#
_symmetry.space_group_name_H-M   'P 1'
#
loop_
_entity.id
_entity.type
_entity.pdbx_description
1 polymer ?
#
loop_
_entity_poly.entity_id
_entity_poly.type
_entity_poly.pdbx_seq_one_letter_code
_entity_poly.pdbx_strand_id
1 'polypeptide(L)'
;SSSHEQVAITVDRVGSERIRVHASNGIPVSPRPIPDRASSHGCDWPTTHTLEIPRDWKSGYYELTMTGMEGSSGDAELSVEDSGQASQKTAKGTLFFIVRNPDPANGSGILLQLSTNTYNAYTNWGGHSLYSYHDRDGLQGHRVSFDRPLSSQFPKWELPFVRWAEKNGYTLDFAANSDLEFHPEMLQHYRLVLSV
;
A
#
# COMPACT_ATOMS: atom_id res chain seq x y z
N SER A 1 -1.58 -23.05 24.16
CA SER A 1 -2.62 -22.40 23.35
C SER A 1 -1.97 -21.26 22.62
N SER A 2 -1.88 -21.34 21.29
CA SER A 2 -1.40 -20.22 20.49
C SER A 2 -2.46 -19.11 20.55
N SER A 3 -2.20 -18.05 21.30
CA SER A 3 -3.02 -16.86 21.26
C SER A 3 -2.85 -16.24 19.87
N HIS A 4 -3.88 -16.32 19.04
CA HIS A 4 -3.91 -15.57 17.79
C HIS A 4 -4.15 -14.12 18.15
N GLU A 5 -3.27 -13.26 17.68
CA GLU A 5 -3.50 -11.83 17.73
C GLU A 5 -4.61 -11.47 16.75
N GLN A 6 -5.38 -10.44 17.05
CA GLN A 6 -6.43 -9.97 16.17
C GLN A 6 -6.15 -8.53 15.76
N VAL A 7 -6.50 -8.22 14.51
CA VAL A 7 -6.40 -6.87 13.97
C VAL A 7 -7.73 -6.38 13.42
N ALA A 8 -7.93 -5.07 13.49
CA ALA A 8 -8.93 -4.37 12.70
C ALA A 8 -8.30 -3.93 11.38
N ILE A 9 -9.04 -4.06 10.29
CA ILE A 9 -8.64 -3.58 8.97
C ILE A 9 -9.58 -2.46 8.55
N THR A 10 -9.01 -1.39 8.04
CA THR A 10 -9.76 -0.32 7.40
C THR A 10 -9.15 -0.01 6.04
N VAL A 11 -9.99 0.28 5.04
CA VAL A 11 -9.54 0.66 3.70
C VAL A 11 -10.12 2.01 3.34
N ASP A 12 -9.25 2.91 2.94
CA ASP A 12 -9.60 4.24 2.48
C ASP A 12 -9.16 4.44 1.01
N ARG A 13 -10.07 4.95 0.17
CA ARG A 13 -9.67 5.56 -1.10
C ARG A 13 -9.06 6.93 -0.82
N VAL A 14 -7.88 7.18 -1.38
CA VAL A 14 -7.13 8.42 -1.14
C VAL A 14 -7.06 9.23 -2.43
N GLY A 15 -7.78 10.35 -2.43
CA GLY A 15 -7.83 11.31 -3.53
C GLY A 15 -7.90 12.73 -3.00
N SER A 16 -8.75 13.58 -3.59
CA SER A 16 -9.06 14.92 -3.05
C SER A 16 -9.56 14.85 -1.62
N GLU A 17 -10.28 13.79 -1.33
CA GLU A 17 -10.73 13.40 0.01
C GLU A 17 -10.23 11.98 0.31
N ARG A 18 -10.18 11.67 1.62
CA ARG A 18 -9.97 10.31 2.10
C ARG A 18 -11.34 9.71 2.46
N ILE A 19 -11.75 8.69 1.73
CA ILE A 19 -13.09 8.10 1.85
C ILE A 19 -12.93 6.66 2.35
N ARG A 20 -13.51 6.36 3.54
CA ARG A 20 -13.59 5.01 4.06
C ARG A 20 -14.52 4.16 3.21
N VAL A 21 -14.01 3.08 2.64
CA VAL A 21 -14.77 2.16 1.77
C VAL A 21 -14.96 0.78 2.39
N HIS A 22 -14.12 0.42 3.36
CA HIS A 22 -14.23 -0.87 4.05
C HIS A 22 -13.72 -0.78 5.49
N ALA A 23 -14.36 -1.54 6.39
CA ALA A 23 -13.88 -1.76 7.74
C ALA A 23 -14.29 -3.16 8.19
N SER A 24 -13.37 -3.89 8.80
CA SER A 24 -13.60 -5.19 9.43
C SER A 24 -12.75 -5.35 10.68
N ASN A 25 -13.24 -6.12 11.64
CA ASN A 25 -12.59 -6.36 12.92
C ASN A 25 -12.41 -7.85 13.17
N GLY A 26 -11.53 -8.19 14.12
CA GLY A 26 -11.37 -9.55 14.60
C GLY A 26 -10.69 -10.49 13.58
N ILE A 27 -9.87 -9.96 12.69
CA ILE A 27 -9.14 -10.77 11.73
C ILE A 27 -7.96 -11.43 12.45
N PRO A 28 -7.90 -12.78 12.51
CA PRO A 28 -6.83 -13.48 13.18
C PRO A 28 -5.53 -13.32 12.40
N VAL A 29 -4.46 -12.96 13.10
CA VAL A 29 -3.11 -12.85 12.53
C VAL A 29 -2.12 -13.62 13.40
N SER A 30 -1.01 -14.01 12.83
CA SER A 30 0.10 -14.64 13.55
C SER A 30 1.39 -13.96 13.15
N PRO A 31 2.29 -13.69 14.12
CA PRO A 31 3.62 -13.17 13.82
C PRO A 31 4.35 -14.07 12.81
N ARG A 32 5.04 -13.45 11.88
CA ARG A 32 5.83 -14.16 10.87
C ARG A 32 7.27 -13.65 10.92
N PRO A 33 8.27 -14.55 10.89
CA PRO A 33 9.65 -14.11 10.78
C PRO A 33 9.87 -13.40 9.44
N ILE A 34 10.74 -12.40 9.45
CA ILE A 34 11.20 -11.75 8.23
C ILE A 34 12.34 -12.62 7.67
N PRO A 35 12.24 -13.16 6.44
CA PRO A 35 13.32 -13.93 5.83
C PRO A 35 14.57 -13.08 5.62
N ASP A 36 15.76 -13.65 5.76
CA ASP A 36 17.05 -12.95 5.61
C ASP A 36 17.21 -12.22 4.26
N ARG A 37 16.55 -12.72 3.21
CA ARG A 37 16.59 -12.15 1.86
C ARG A 37 15.25 -11.60 1.38
N ALA A 38 14.41 -11.13 2.30
CA ALA A 38 13.08 -10.65 1.99
C ALA A 38 13.07 -9.53 0.94
N SER A 39 14.06 -8.61 0.99
CA SER A 39 14.16 -7.52 0.03
C SER A 39 14.32 -8.00 -1.42
N SER A 40 15.03 -9.09 -1.65
CA SER A 40 15.38 -9.57 -2.99
C SER A 40 14.58 -10.80 -3.45
N HIS A 41 14.10 -11.63 -2.53
CA HIS A 41 13.44 -12.90 -2.84
C HIS A 41 11.97 -12.95 -2.39
N GLY A 42 11.54 -11.96 -1.62
CA GLY A 42 10.18 -11.93 -1.08
C GLY A 42 10.07 -12.62 0.27
N CYS A 43 8.88 -12.57 0.83
CA CYS A 43 8.56 -13.15 2.13
C CYS A 43 7.98 -14.55 2.02
N ASP A 44 7.33 -14.88 0.92
CA ASP A 44 6.60 -16.14 0.71
C ASP A 44 5.65 -16.47 1.89
N TRP A 45 5.05 -15.43 2.46
CA TRP A 45 4.11 -15.61 3.55
C TRP A 45 2.79 -16.14 3.06
N PRO A 46 2.22 -17.14 3.72
CA PRO A 46 0.91 -17.64 3.33
C PRO A 46 -0.15 -16.55 3.50
N THR A 47 -1.13 -16.56 2.61
CA THR A 47 -2.28 -15.65 2.68
C THR A 47 -3.03 -15.84 3.99
N THR A 48 -3.19 -14.77 4.75
CA THR A 48 -3.89 -14.78 6.04
C THR A 48 -5.34 -14.30 5.88
N HIS A 49 -5.56 -13.33 4.99
CA HIS A 49 -6.87 -12.74 4.75
C HIS A 49 -7.00 -12.35 3.28
N THR A 50 -8.19 -12.49 2.72
CA THR A 50 -8.51 -12.07 1.36
C THR A 50 -9.63 -11.03 1.42
N LEU A 51 -9.41 -9.89 0.77
CA LEU A 51 -10.42 -8.87 0.58
C LEU A 51 -10.87 -8.89 -0.88
N GLU A 52 -12.14 -9.20 -1.10
CA GLU A 52 -12.74 -9.07 -2.43
C GLU A 52 -13.04 -7.59 -2.71
N ILE A 53 -12.55 -7.11 -3.85
CA ILE A 53 -12.77 -5.73 -4.28
C ILE A 53 -14.13 -5.64 -4.99
N PRO A 54 -15.12 -4.90 -4.45
CA PRO A 54 -16.40 -4.71 -5.11
C PRO A 54 -16.26 -3.99 -6.45
N ARG A 55 -17.11 -4.32 -7.41
CA ARG A 55 -17.06 -3.73 -8.77
C ARG A 55 -17.40 -2.25 -8.83
N ASP A 56 -18.08 -1.74 -7.81
CA ASP A 56 -18.46 -0.33 -7.66
C ASP A 56 -17.36 0.53 -7.02
N TRP A 57 -16.26 -0.07 -6.59
CA TRP A 57 -15.12 0.72 -6.15
C TRP A 57 -14.53 1.48 -7.33
N LYS A 58 -14.42 2.79 -7.16
CA LYS A 58 -13.84 3.66 -8.19
C LYS A 58 -12.35 3.35 -8.38
N SER A 59 -11.89 3.51 -9.61
CA SER A 59 -10.45 3.48 -9.87
C SER A 59 -9.71 4.47 -8.98
N GLY A 60 -8.54 4.07 -8.45
CA GLY A 60 -7.83 4.91 -7.50
C GLY A 60 -6.72 4.21 -6.72
N TYR A 61 -6.04 5.01 -5.91
CA TYR A 61 -5.10 4.55 -4.89
C TYR A 61 -5.84 4.31 -3.58
N TYR A 62 -5.62 3.15 -3.00
CA TYR A 62 -6.24 2.71 -1.75
C TYR A 62 -5.18 2.41 -0.71
N GLU A 63 -5.46 2.84 0.52
CA GLU A 63 -4.63 2.57 1.68
C GLU A 63 -5.37 1.66 2.65
N LEU A 64 -4.79 0.52 2.95
CA LEU A 64 -5.25 -0.42 3.95
C LEU A 64 -4.45 -0.20 5.22
N THR A 65 -5.14 0.06 6.33
CA THR A 65 -4.56 0.16 7.66
C THR A 65 -4.97 -1.03 8.50
N MET A 66 -3.99 -1.71 9.08
CA MET A 66 -4.18 -2.73 10.11
C MET A 66 -3.89 -2.12 11.46
N THR A 67 -4.75 -2.35 12.43
CA THR A 67 -4.59 -1.86 13.81
C THR A 67 -4.77 -3.03 14.76
N GLY A 68 -3.80 -3.26 15.64
CA GLY A 68 -3.90 -4.29 16.68
C GLY A 68 -5.10 -4.03 17.58
N MET A 69 -5.83 -5.09 17.96
CA MET A 69 -6.95 -4.98 18.88
C MET A 69 -6.47 -5.14 20.32
N GLU A 70 -7.03 -4.38 21.28
CA GLU A 70 -6.74 -4.53 22.70
C GLU A 70 -7.04 -5.96 23.15
N GLY A 71 -6.07 -6.57 23.86
CA GLY A 71 -6.16 -7.98 24.30
C GLY A 71 -5.17 -8.90 23.57
N SER A 72 -4.51 -8.46 22.55
CA SER A 72 -3.40 -9.12 21.88
C SER A 72 -2.12 -8.88 22.71
N SER A 73 -1.64 -9.93 23.40
CA SER A 73 -0.41 -9.88 24.19
C SER A 73 0.83 -9.97 23.29
N GLY A 74 1.14 -8.88 22.60
CA GLY A 74 2.42 -8.68 21.95
C GLY A 74 3.16 -7.56 22.68
N ASP A 75 4.48 -7.66 22.78
CA ASP A 75 5.36 -6.70 23.45
C ASP A 75 5.06 -5.26 23.00
N ALA A 76 4.17 -4.57 23.74
CA ALA A 76 3.94 -3.16 23.57
C ALA A 76 5.18 -2.42 24.13
N GLU A 77 5.97 -1.82 23.25
CA GLU A 77 7.01 -0.89 23.67
C GLU A 77 6.34 0.25 24.46
N LEU A 78 6.58 0.24 25.78
CA LEU A 78 6.16 1.31 26.69
C LEU A 78 7.01 2.55 26.43
N SER A 79 6.50 3.47 25.63
CA SER A 79 7.07 4.82 25.61
C SER A 79 6.44 5.63 26.73
N VAL A 80 7.23 5.99 27.76
CA VAL A 80 6.81 6.91 28.82
C VAL A 80 6.93 8.33 28.27
N GLU A 81 5.81 8.95 27.96
CA GLU A 81 5.77 10.41 27.78
C GLU A 81 5.70 11.10 29.15
N ASP A 82 6.30 12.30 29.26
CA ASP A 82 6.56 13.08 30.47
C ASP A 82 5.27 13.51 31.27
N SER A 83 4.10 12.97 30.93
CA SER A 83 2.82 13.25 31.57
C SER A 83 2.28 12.15 32.48
N GLY A 84 3.03 11.08 32.73
CA GLY A 84 2.68 10.05 33.71
C GLY A 84 1.48 9.16 33.37
N GLN A 85 0.92 9.23 32.16
CA GLN A 85 -0.08 8.28 31.66
C GLN A 85 0.56 7.30 30.68
N ALA A 86 0.59 6.02 31.03
CA ALA A 86 0.99 4.96 30.13
C ALA A 86 -0.04 4.84 29.00
N SER A 87 0.26 5.39 27.83
CA SER A 87 -0.53 5.16 26.61
C SER A 87 -0.04 3.87 25.96
N GLN A 88 -0.86 2.83 25.94
CA GLN A 88 -0.57 1.64 25.16
C GLN A 88 -0.56 2.01 23.68
N LYS A 89 0.61 1.96 23.05
CA LYS A 89 0.78 2.23 21.63
C LYS A 89 0.27 1.04 20.84
N THR A 90 -0.95 1.14 20.31
CA THR A 90 -1.55 0.10 19.47
C THR A 90 -0.70 -0.08 18.20
N ALA A 91 -0.24 -1.30 17.94
CA ALA A 91 0.52 -1.61 16.73
C ALA A 91 -0.31 -1.27 15.48
N LYS A 92 0.29 -0.52 14.56
CA LYS A 92 -0.35 -0.08 13.32
C LYS A 92 0.54 -0.38 12.12
N GLY A 93 -0.03 -1.02 11.11
CA GLY A 93 0.61 -1.26 9.80
C GLY A 93 -0.22 -0.66 8.68
N THR A 94 0.45 -0.20 7.63
CA THR A 94 -0.22 0.37 6.45
C THR A 94 0.32 -0.30 5.19
N LEU A 95 -0.59 -0.67 4.30
CA LEU A 95 -0.34 -1.20 2.97
C LEU A 95 -1.08 -0.33 1.95
N PHE A 96 -0.72 -0.43 0.68
CA PHE A 96 -1.47 0.20 -0.39
C PHE A 96 -1.72 -0.76 -1.54
N PHE A 97 -2.74 -0.48 -2.31
CA PHE A 97 -3.03 -1.15 -3.56
C PHE A 97 -3.76 -0.20 -4.54
N ILE A 98 -3.81 -0.58 -5.78
CA ILE A 98 -4.42 0.21 -6.85
C ILE A 98 -5.62 -0.56 -7.40
N VAL A 99 -6.76 0.11 -7.48
CA VAL A 99 -7.96 -0.42 -8.14
C VAL A 99 -8.01 0.18 -9.54
N ARG A 100 -7.93 -0.68 -10.56
CA ARG A 100 -8.11 -0.29 -11.96
C ARG A 100 -9.58 -0.08 -12.28
N ASN A 101 -9.84 0.70 -13.33
CA ASN A 101 -11.16 0.71 -13.92
C ASN A 101 -11.42 -0.62 -14.65
N PRO A 102 -12.45 -1.39 -14.28
CA PRO A 102 -12.76 -2.65 -14.95
C PRO A 102 -13.33 -2.48 -16.37
N ASP A 103 -13.78 -1.27 -16.71
CA ASP A 103 -14.34 -0.91 -18.02
C ASP A 103 -13.71 0.41 -18.52
N PRO A 104 -12.46 0.39 -18.98
CA PRO A 104 -11.75 1.60 -19.41
C PRO A 104 -12.42 2.26 -20.65
N ALA A 105 -13.17 1.51 -21.46
CA ALA A 105 -13.87 2.07 -22.63
C ALA A 105 -14.95 3.10 -22.23
N ASN A 106 -15.54 2.93 -21.06
CA ASN A 106 -16.52 3.85 -20.47
C ASN A 106 -15.92 4.65 -19.30
N GLY A 107 -14.60 4.69 -19.19
CA GLY A 107 -13.86 5.37 -18.16
C GLY A 107 -13.70 6.87 -18.34
N SER A 108 -12.79 7.45 -17.57
CA SER A 108 -12.54 8.91 -17.55
C SER A 108 -11.87 9.44 -18.83
N GLY A 109 -11.24 8.56 -19.59
CA GLY A 109 -10.38 8.93 -20.73
C GLY A 109 -9.02 9.52 -20.30
N ILE A 110 -8.74 9.62 -19.01
CA ILE A 110 -7.47 10.08 -18.44
C ILE A 110 -6.92 8.98 -17.52
N LEU A 111 -5.76 8.42 -17.86
CA LEU A 111 -5.07 7.43 -17.05
C LEU A 111 -3.91 8.08 -16.31
N LEU A 112 -3.84 7.89 -15.00
CA LEU A 112 -2.66 8.16 -14.18
C LEU A 112 -1.96 6.84 -13.87
N GLN A 113 -0.81 6.62 -14.48
CA GLN A 113 0.05 5.48 -14.17
C GLN A 113 0.92 5.82 -12.96
N LEU A 114 0.79 5.02 -11.91
CA LEU A 114 1.60 5.14 -10.71
C LEU A 114 2.93 4.39 -10.88
N SER A 115 4.02 5.03 -10.47
CA SER A 115 5.38 4.51 -10.62
C SER A 115 5.73 3.44 -9.58
N THR A 116 4.93 2.36 -9.50
CA THR A 116 5.06 1.28 -8.50
C THR A 116 6.40 0.56 -8.56
N ASN A 117 7.01 0.47 -9.75
CA ASN A 117 8.37 -0.07 -9.89
C ASN A 117 9.38 0.84 -9.16
N THR A 118 9.21 2.16 -9.26
CA THR A 118 10.04 3.13 -8.52
C THR A 118 9.82 2.98 -7.01
N TYR A 119 8.56 2.85 -6.55
CA TYR A 119 8.28 2.62 -5.13
C TYR A 119 9.00 1.39 -4.61
N ASN A 120 8.97 0.28 -5.36
CA ASN A 120 9.67 -0.94 -5.00
C ASN A 120 11.19 -0.76 -5.01
N ALA A 121 11.73 -0.06 -6.02
CA ALA A 121 13.16 0.21 -6.15
C ALA A 121 13.73 1.01 -4.96
N TYR A 122 12.93 1.92 -4.40
CA TYR A 122 13.30 2.74 -3.24
C TYR A 122 13.01 2.09 -1.89
N THR A 123 12.22 1.04 -1.84
CA THR A 123 11.89 0.35 -0.58
C THR A 123 13.10 -0.46 -0.10
N ASN A 124 13.56 -0.22 1.14
CA ASN A 124 14.65 -0.98 1.79
C ASN A 124 14.14 -1.96 2.86
N TRP A 125 12.84 -2.13 3.00
CA TRP A 125 12.28 -3.07 3.96
C TRP A 125 12.73 -4.50 3.68
N GLY A 126 13.15 -5.22 4.72
CA GLY A 126 13.64 -6.60 4.63
C GLY A 126 15.06 -6.72 4.05
N GLY A 127 15.84 -5.62 4.04
CA GLY A 127 17.24 -5.61 3.61
C GLY A 127 17.62 -4.38 2.80
N HIS A 128 17.87 -4.53 1.50
CA HIS A 128 18.40 -3.50 0.62
C HIS A 128 17.38 -2.96 -0.38
N SER A 129 17.55 -1.70 -0.78
CA SER A 129 16.89 -1.11 -1.94
C SER A 129 17.83 -1.15 -3.17
N LEU A 130 17.36 -0.69 -4.34
CA LEU A 130 18.24 -0.54 -5.52
C LEU A 130 19.13 0.72 -5.45
N TYR A 131 19.11 1.46 -4.34
CA TYR A 131 19.84 2.71 -4.16
C TYR A 131 20.68 2.68 -2.88
N SER A 132 22.00 2.86 -3.00
CA SER A 132 22.94 2.78 -1.89
C SER A 132 22.68 3.81 -0.77
N TYR A 133 22.19 4.98 -1.12
CA TYR A 133 21.93 6.05 -0.14
C TYR A 133 20.67 5.83 0.72
N HIS A 134 19.87 4.82 0.41
CA HIS A 134 18.70 4.42 1.20
C HIS A 134 18.99 3.27 2.17
N ASP A 135 20.19 2.73 2.14
CA ASP A 135 20.58 1.62 2.98
C ASP A 135 21.34 2.08 4.21
N ARG A 136 21.17 1.35 5.32
CA ARG A 136 21.85 1.64 6.59
C ARG A 136 23.36 1.48 6.50
N ASP A 137 23.81 0.55 5.66
CA ASP A 137 25.23 0.21 5.49
C ASP A 137 25.83 0.76 4.18
N GLY A 138 25.08 1.60 3.45
CA GLY A 138 25.50 2.12 2.15
C GLY A 138 25.60 1.07 1.05
N LEU A 139 25.03 -0.12 1.27
CA LEU A 139 25.02 -1.22 0.32
C LEU A 139 23.83 -1.10 -0.64
N GLN A 140 24.09 -1.35 -1.92
CA GLN A 140 23.07 -1.33 -2.96
C GLN A 140 22.62 -2.76 -3.30
N GLY A 141 21.30 -2.98 -3.28
CA GLY A 141 20.70 -4.21 -3.80
C GLY A 141 20.74 -4.25 -5.32
N HIS A 142 20.87 -5.45 -5.88
CA HIS A 142 20.84 -5.69 -7.33
C HIS A 142 19.49 -6.25 -7.81
N ARG A 143 18.65 -6.61 -6.86
CA ARG A 143 17.32 -7.20 -7.10
C ARG A 143 16.40 -6.82 -5.95
N VAL A 144 15.13 -6.52 -6.27
CA VAL A 144 14.06 -6.33 -5.28
C VAL A 144 12.83 -7.15 -5.66
N SER A 145 12.09 -7.60 -4.66
CA SER A 145 10.85 -8.36 -4.81
C SER A 145 9.65 -7.47 -4.51
N PHE A 146 8.51 -7.73 -5.19
CA PHE A 146 7.21 -7.17 -4.82
C PHE A 146 6.52 -7.94 -3.70
N ASP A 147 6.95 -9.17 -3.41
CA ASP A 147 6.41 -10.00 -2.34
C ASP A 147 6.98 -9.61 -0.97
N ARG A 148 6.74 -8.37 -0.58
CA ARG A 148 7.13 -7.77 0.71
C ARG A 148 6.38 -6.46 0.95
N PRO A 149 6.32 -5.94 2.18
CA PRO A 149 5.80 -4.60 2.44
C PRO A 149 6.54 -3.53 1.63
N LEU A 150 5.80 -2.73 0.88
CA LEU A 150 6.34 -1.65 0.06
C LEU A 150 6.04 -0.29 0.68
N SER A 151 7.02 0.62 0.58
CA SER A 151 6.83 2.04 0.90
C SER A 151 6.23 2.76 -0.30
N SER A 152 5.12 3.47 -0.09
CA SER A 152 4.51 4.27 -1.13
C SER A 152 5.10 5.67 -1.20
N GLN A 153 5.32 6.15 -2.41
CA GLN A 153 5.70 7.55 -2.66
C GLN A 153 4.50 8.39 -3.15
N PHE A 154 3.36 7.77 -3.38
CA PHE A 154 2.12 8.43 -3.82
C PHE A 154 1.76 9.69 -3.02
N PRO A 155 1.81 9.71 -1.67
CA PRO A 155 1.45 10.91 -0.91
C PRO A 155 2.29 12.13 -1.23
N LYS A 156 3.54 11.91 -1.66
CA LYS A 156 4.50 12.98 -1.94
C LYS A 156 4.44 13.47 -3.39
N TRP A 157 4.32 12.54 -4.34
CA TRP A 157 4.52 12.86 -5.76
C TRP A 157 3.22 12.97 -6.53
N GLU A 158 2.35 11.97 -6.48
CA GLU A 158 1.14 11.93 -7.32
C GLU A 158 -0.08 12.56 -6.64
N LEU A 159 -0.22 12.39 -5.32
CA LEU A 159 -1.41 12.88 -4.59
C LEU A 159 -1.66 14.38 -4.72
N PRO A 160 -0.66 15.29 -4.74
CA PRO A 160 -0.90 16.70 -4.98
C PRO A 160 -1.59 16.96 -6.32
N PHE A 161 -1.16 16.26 -7.38
CA PHE A 161 -1.80 16.34 -8.70
C PHE A 161 -3.22 15.75 -8.67
N VAL A 162 -3.40 14.57 -8.06
CA VAL A 162 -4.71 13.91 -7.94
C VAL A 162 -5.72 14.83 -7.23
N ARG A 163 -5.30 15.46 -6.14
CA ARG A 163 -6.13 16.43 -5.41
C ARG A 163 -6.52 17.62 -6.26
N TRP A 164 -5.57 18.17 -7.02
CA TRP A 164 -5.84 19.26 -7.91
C TRP A 164 -6.83 18.83 -9.01
N ALA A 165 -6.59 17.70 -9.67
CA ALA A 165 -7.43 17.21 -10.76
C ALA A 165 -8.87 16.96 -10.29
N GLU A 166 -9.06 16.18 -9.21
CA GLU A 166 -10.40 15.88 -8.70
C GLU A 166 -11.14 17.14 -8.21
N LYS A 167 -10.44 18.09 -7.55
CA LYS A 167 -11.05 19.38 -7.15
C LYS A 167 -11.47 20.24 -8.32
N ASN A 168 -10.85 20.09 -9.49
CA ASN A 168 -11.22 20.79 -10.71
C ASN A 168 -12.19 19.98 -11.60
N GLY A 169 -12.78 18.90 -11.07
CA GLY A 169 -13.81 18.12 -11.75
C GLY A 169 -13.29 17.09 -12.76
N TYR A 170 -11.97 16.85 -12.78
CA TYR A 170 -11.41 15.78 -13.60
C TYR A 170 -11.54 14.43 -12.88
N THR A 171 -12.05 13.45 -13.57
CA THR A 171 -12.01 12.05 -13.12
C THR A 171 -10.74 11.40 -13.67
N LEU A 172 -10.05 10.63 -12.84
CA LEU A 172 -8.85 9.90 -13.22
C LEU A 172 -9.08 8.40 -13.05
N ASP A 173 -8.62 7.62 -14.01
CA ASP A 173 -8.39 6.19 -13.83
C ASP A 173 -6.93 5.95 -13.46
N PHE A 174 -6.67 4.88 -12.73
CA PHE A 174 -5.36 4.57 -12.17
C PHE A 174 -4.86 3.21 -12.69
N ALA A 175 -3.55 3.10 -12.88
CA ALA A 175 -2.88 1.85 -13.18
C ALA A 175 -1.50 1.80 -12.52
N ALA A 176 -1.00 0.59 -12.25
CA ALA A 176 0.38 0.33 -11.86
C ALA A 176 1.26 0.10 -13.10
N ASN A 177 2.58 0.07 -12.93
CA ASN A 177 3.48 -0.34 -14.02
C ASN A 177 3.17 -1.74 -14.54
N SER A 178 2.89 -2.70 -13.64
CA SER A 178 2.55 -4.07 -14.00
C SER A 178 1.28 -4.16 -14.86
N ASP A 179 0.31 -3.25 -14.65
CA ASP A 179 -0.90 -3.24 -15.46
C ASP A 179 -0.59 -2.92 -16.92
N LEU A 180 0.33 -1.98 -17.16
CA LEU A 180 0.72 -1.64 -18.54
C LEU A 180 1.60 -2.73 -19.18
N GLU A 181 2.33 -3.49 -18.38
CA GLU A 181 3.13 -4.62 -18.86
C GLU A 181 2.25 -5.80 -19.29
N PHE A 182 1.27 -6.16 -18.45
CA PHE A 182 0.44 -7.35 -18.68
C PHE A 182 -0.86 -7.07 -19.45
N HIS A 183 -1.31 -5.82 -19.51
CA HIS A 183 -2.54 -5.36 -20.14
C HIS A 183 -2.34 -4.09 -20.98
N PRO A 184 -1.35 -4.04 -21.89
CA PRO A 184 -1.04 -2.84 -22.67
C PRO A 184 -2.21 -2.38 -23.55
N GLU A 185 -3.12 -3.28 -23.92
CA GLU A 185 -4.32 -2.98 -24.69
C GLU A 185 -5.25 -1.99 -24.02
N MET A 186 -5.18 -1.85 -22.68
CA MET A 186 -6.01 -0.87 -21.97
C MET A 186 -5.73 0.58 -22.41
N LEU A 187 -4.50 0.87 -22.87
CA LEU A 187 -4.10 2.22 -23.27
C LEU A 187 -4.93 2.78 -24.43
N GLN A 188 -5.47 1.93 -25.31
CA GLN A 188 -6.31 2.36 -26.46
C GLN A 188 -7.60 3.10 -26.04
N HIS A 189 -8.03 2.95 -24.78
CA HIS A 189 -9.24 3.56 -24.23
C HIS A 189 -8.99 4.94 -23.60
N TYR A 190 -7.73 5.35 -23.49
CA TYR A 190 -7.38 6.63 -22.85
C TYR A 190 -6.90 7.65 -23.89
N ARG A 191 -7.38 8.87 -23.76
CA ARG A 191 -6.95 10.03 -24.60
C ARG A 191 -5.70 10.70 -24.03
N LEU A 192 -5.46 10.52 -22.73
CA LEU A 192 -4.33 11.08 -22.01
C LEU A 192 -3.81 10.05 -21.01
N VAL A 193 -2.51 9.80 -21.08
CA VAL A 193 -1.79 8.96 -20.12
C VAL A 193 -0.75 9.83 -19.44
N LEU A 194 -0.79 9.86 -18.11
CA LEU A 194 0.11 10.63 -17.27
C LEU A 194 0.95 9.68 -16.43
N SER A 195 2.22 10.02 -16.26
CA SER A 195 3.16 9.36 -15.35
C SER A 195 3.98 10.43 -14.64
N VAL A 196 4.30 10.20 -13.37
CA VAL A 196 5.07 11.10 -12.51
C VAL A 196 6.40 10.45 -12.16
#